data_400afe58afe8d5754a0445f712b8a2f5
#
_entry.id   400afe58afe8d5754a0445f712b8a2f5
#
_cell.length_a   1.000
_cell.length_b   1.000
_cell.length_c   1.000
_cell.angle_alpha   90.00
_cell.angle_beta   90.00
_cell.angle_gamma   90.00
#
_symmetry.space_group_name_H-M   'P 1'
#
loop_
_entity.id
_entity.type
_entity.pdbx_description
1 polymer ?
#
loop_
_entity_poly.entity_id
_entity_poly.type
_entity_poly.pdbx_seq_one_letter_code
_entity_poly.pdbx_strand_id
1 'polypeptide(L)'
;SQLQKGRRTGLTFAPEAGTQRLRDVINKGVNEEDLLKSCSLAFNGGWSNVKLYFMLGLPTETLDDVEGIADLAAKVVAEYKKVPREKRGKGLNVTVSTSCFVPKPFTPFQWEAQDTMDMLEMKQKHLKEKIRGIRQVSYNWHDSRLSFLEAVIARGDRRLGQVIVRAWEKGCKFDGWGDQFKFDAWMEAFDECGIDPAFYANRKRSFDEVLPWDHIDVGVSKKFLKRECEKAYRGELTVDCRLNCTGCGAGVFEGGICVEHRNKG
;
A
#
# COMPACT_ATOMS: atom_id res chain seq x y z
N SER A 1 -6.07 -28.25 -11.43
CA SER A 1 -6.74 -26.94 -11.37
C SER A 1 -6.71 -26.28 -12.75
N GLN A 2 -7.66 -25.40 -13.06
CA GLN A 2 -7.74 -24.74 -14.38
C GLN A 2 -6.50 -23.86 -14.66
N LEU A 3 -5.88 -23.29 -13.63
CA LEU A 3 -4.64 -22.51 -13.73
C LEU A 3 -3.42 -23.32 -14.22
N GLN A 4 -3.45 -24.64 -14.12
CA GLN A 4 -2.35 -25.50 -14.59
C GLN A 4 -2.38 -25.76 -16.10
N LYS A 5 -3.49 -25.43 -16.79
CA LYS A 5 -3.68 -25.68 -18.23
C LYS A 5 -3.09 -24.58 -19.12
N GLY A 6 -2.70 -23.43 -18.55
CA GLY A 6 -2.13 -22.30 -19.26
C GLY A 6 -0.62 -22.15 -19.08
N ARG A 7 -0.02 -21.16 -19.75
CA ARG A 7 1.38 -20.76 -19.53
C ARG A 7 1.54 -20.33 -18.06
N ARG A 8 2.44 -21.00 -17.32
CA ARG A 8 2.72 -20.65 -15.91
C ARG A 8 3.35 -19.27 -15.85
N THR A 9 2.56 -18.27 -15.49
CA THR A 9 3.01 -16.93 -15.13
C THR A 9 3.41 -16.91 -13.65
N GLY A 10 4.13 -15.89 -13.21
CA GLY A 10 4.40 -15.69 -11.78
C GLY A 10 3.11 -15.46 -10.98
N LEU A 11 3.13 -15.84 -9.71
CA LEU A 11 2.05 -15.56 -8.77
C LEU A 11 2.37 -14.29 -7.98
N THR A 12 1.34 -13.51 -7.73
CA THR A 12 1.44 -12.26 -6.95
C THR A 12 0.59 -12.36 -5.70
N PHE A 13 1.20 -12.04 -4.57
CA PHE A 13 0.54 -11.91 -3.28
C PHE A 13 0.79 -10.50 -2.74
N ALA A 14 -0.19 -9.95 -2.04
CA ALA A 14 -0.12 -8.63 -1.46
C ALA A 14 -0.35 -8.70 0.07
N PRO A 15 0.66 -9.11 0.86
CA PRO A 15 0.56 -9.08 2.31
C PRO A 15 0.49 -7.64 2.86
N GLU A 16 0.95 -6.66 2.11
CA GLU A 16 0.96 -5.22 2.35
C GLU A 16 1.92 -4.77 3.48
N ALA A 17 2.13 -5.57 4.52
CA ALA A 17 3.01 -5.27 5.64
C ALA A 17 3.84 -6.49 6.07
N GLY A 18 5.03 -6.26 6.64
CA GLY A 18 5.97 -7.30 7.03
C GLY A 18 5.54 -8.09 8.26
N THR A 19 4.85 -7.46 9.21
CA THR A 19 4.42 -8.08 10.48
C THR A 19 2.90 -8.23 10.56
N GLN A 20 2.43 -9.17 11.40
CA GLN A 20 0.99 -9.32 11.65
C GLN A 20 0.43 -8.07 12.33
N ARG A 21 1.16 -7.53 13.32
CA ARG A 21 0.78 -6.28 13.97
C ARG A 21 0.42 -5.18 12.96
N LEU A 22 1.29 -4.95 11.98
CA LEU A 22 1.07 -3.87 11.01
C LEU A 22 -0.02 -4.24 9.99
N ARG A 23 -0.20 -5.53 9.66
CA ARG A 23 -1.35 -5.99 8.87
C ARG A 23 -2.67 -5.72 9.61
N ASP A 24 -2.69 -5.90 10.92
CA ASP A 24 -3.87 -5.63 11.75
C ASP A 24 -4.17 -4.12 11.78
N VAL A 25 -3.16 -3.26 11.89
CA VAL A 25 -3.31 -1.79 11.78
C VAL A 25 -4.03 -1.37 10.50
N ILE A 26 -3.70 -1.98 9.38
CA ILE A 26 -4.35 -1.66 8.09
C ILE A 26 -5.59 -2.52 7.80
N ASN A 27 -6.03 -3.30 8.78
CA ASN A 27 -7.15 -4.24 8.68
C ASN A 27 -7.03 -5.19 7.48
N LYS A 28 -5.82 -5.67 7.20
CA LYS A 28 -5.56 -6.63 6.13
C LYS A 28 -5.87 -8.03 6.62
N GLY A 29 -7.01 -8.57 6.19
CA GLY A 29 -7.52 -9.87 6.62
C GLY A 29 -6.72 -11.09 6.10
N VAL A 30 -5.39 -10.97 6.02
CA VAL A 30 -4.46 -12.04 5.61
C VAL A 30 -3.42 -12.21 6.69
N ASN A 31 -3.24 -13.43 7.17
CA ASN A 31 -2.17 -13.75 8.12
C ASN A 31 -0.98 -14.44 7.43
N GLU A 32 0.11 -14.60 8.19
CA GLU A 32 1.33 -15.22 7.68
C GLU A 32 1.10 -16.68 7.26
N GLU A 33 0.31 -17.43 8.02
CA GLU A 33 0.02 -18.84 7.74
C GLU A 33 -0.72 -19.00 6.41
N ASP A 34 -1.72 -18.17 6.14
CA ASP A 34 -2.47 -18.16 4.88
C ASP A 34 -1.57 -17.89 3.68
N LEU A 35 -0.64 -16.94 3.80
CA LEU A 35 0.33 -16.63 2.77
C LEU A 35 1.26 -17.83 2.52
N LEU A 36 1.86 -18.38 3.58
CA LEU A 36 2.81 -19.49 3.46
C LEU A 36 2.13 -20.75 2.90
N LYS A 37 0.91 -21.05 3.33
CA LYS A 37 0.09 -22.14 2.81
C LYS A 37 -0.21 -21.96 1.31
N SER A 38 -0.56 -20.73 0.90
CA SER A 38 -0.81 -20.41 -0.51
C SER A 38 0.46 -20.58 -1.36
N CYS A 39 1.61 -20.11 -0.85
CA CYS A 39 2.90 -20.31 -1.50
C CYS A 39 3.27 -21.81 -1.59
N SER A 40 3.07 -22.56 -0.52
CA SER A 40 3.34 -24.01 -0.48
C SER A 40 2.51 -24.76 -1.53
N LEU A 41 1.21 -24.46 -1.63
CA LEU A 41 0.33 -25.03 -2.65
C LEU A 41 0.80 -24.69 -4.08
N ALA A 42 1.21 -23.44 -4.29
CA ALA A 42 1.74 -22.99 -5.57
C ALA A 42 3.02 -23.74 -5.94
N PHE A 43 3.98 -23.86 -5.02
CA PHE A 43 5.25 -24.55 -5.24
C PHE A 43 5.05 -26.04 -5.52
N ASN A 44 4.14 -26.70 -4.80
CA ASN A 44 3.75 -28.10 -5.08
C ASN A 44 3.08 -28.25 -6.46
N GLY A 45 2.43 -27.18 -6.96
CA GLY A 45 1.89 -27.10 -8.32
C GLY A 45 2.95 -26.78 -9.39
N GLY A 46 4.23 -26.61 -8.99
CA GLY A 46 5.38 -26.36 -9.88
C GLY A 46 5.58 -24.89 -10.26
N TRP A 47 4.92 -23.94 -9.58
CA TRP A 47 5.29 -22.52 -9.68
C TRP A 47 6.62 -22.26 -8.99
N SER A 48 7.39 -21.31 -9.50
CA SER A 48 8.70 -20.92 -8.95
C SER A 48 8.96 -19.42 -8.98
N ASN A 49 8.03 -18.64 -9.54
CA ASN A 49 8.10 -17.18 -9.54
C ASN A 49 6.98 -16.64 -8.65
N VAL A 50 7.37 -15.95 -7.58
CA VAL A 50 6.45 -15.32 -6.62
C VAL A 50 6.81 -13.86 -6.48
N LYS A 51 5.82 -12.98 -6.55
CA LYS A 51 5.97 -11.57 -6.26
C LYS A 51 5.16 -11.21 -5.01
N LEU A 52 5.81 -10.53 -4.07
CA LEU A 52 5.22 -10.07 -2.82
C LEU A 52 5.18 -8.56 -2.82
N TYR A 53 3.99 -7.98 -2.67
CA TYR A 53 3.79 -6.54 -2.58
C TYR A 53 3.63 -6.08 -1.14
N PHE A 54 4.32 -4.98 -0.81
CA PHE A 54 4.28 -4.32 0.49
C PHE A 54 4.20 -2.81 0.32
N MET A 55 3.81 -2.13 1.40
CA MET A 55 3.90 -0.67 1.54
C MET A 55 4.93 -0.33 2.62
N LEU A 56 5.67 0.76 2.42
CA LEU A 56 6.54 1.40 3.42
C LEU A 56 5.95 2.74 3.83
N GLY A 57 6.12 3.12 5.08
CA GLY A 57 5.59 4.38 5.62
C GLY A 57 4.15 4.27 6.10
N LEU A 58 3.66 3.07 6.40
CA LEU A 58 2.33 2.87 6.99
C LEU A 58 2.25 3.53 8.38
N PRO A 59 1.07 4.03 8.78
CA PRO A 59 0.86 4.53 10.14
C PRO A 59 1.30 3.51 11.19
N THR A 60 2.04 3.95 12.20
CA THR A 60 2.64 3.13 13.27
C THR A 60 3.78 2.18 12.87
N GLU A 61 4.23 2.22 11.62
CA GLU A 61 5.33 1.37 11.13
C GLU A 61 6.63 1.64 11.89
N THR A 62 7.29 0.58 12.31
CA THR A 62 8.63 0.59 12.92
C THR A 62 9.65 -0.08 12.00
N LEU A 63 10.94 0.05 12.30
CA LEU A 63 11.97 -0.67 11.55
C LEU A 63 11.83 -2.19 11.67
N ASP A 64 11.33 -2.70 12.79
CA ASP A 64 11.06 -4.14 12.95
C ASP A 64 9.97 -4.62 11.96
N ASP A 65 8.99 -3.77 11.67
CA ASP A 65 7.97 -4.08 10.64
C ASP A 65 8.57 -4.11 9.23
N VAL A 66 9.51 -3.21 8.96
CA VAL A 66 10.26 -3.20 7.69
C VAL A 66 11.14 -4.44 7.56
N GLU A 67 11.85 -4.84 8.62
CA GLU A 67 12.64 -6.08 8.66
C GLU A 67 11.76 -7.32 8.47
N GLY A 68 10.55 -7.31 9.06
CA GLY A 68 9.56 -8.37 8.90
C GLY A 68 9.23 -8.69 7.43
N ILE A 69 9.41 -7.74 6.51
CA ILE A 69 9.27 -7.99 5.06
C ILE A 69 10.34 -8.97 4.57
N ALA A 70 11.60 -8.78 4.99
CA ALA A 70 12.70 -9.68 4.64
C ALA A 70 12.51 -11.07 5.26
N ASP A 71 12.07 -11.11 6.53
CA ASP A 71 11.79 -12.37 7.23
C ASP A 71 10.67 -13.16 6.55
N LEU A 72 9.61 -12.47 6.14
CA LEU A 72 8.50 -13.11 5.43
C LEU A 72 8.95 -13.67 4.06
N ALA A 73 9.79 -12.93 3.33
CA ALA A 73 10.38 -13.40 2.08
C ALA A 73 11.29 -14.62 2.31
N ALA A 74 12.08 -14.64 3.39
CA ALA A 74 12.90 -15.78 3.77
C ALA A 74 12.06 -17.02 4.10
N LYS A 75 10.93 -16.85 4.80
CA LYS A 75 9.96 -17.93 5.08
C LYS A 75 9.36 -18.48 3.79
N VAL A 76 9.01 -17.64 2.83
CA VAL A 76 8.53 -18.09 1.50
C VAL A 76 9.60 -18.92 0.78
N VAL A 77 10.87 -18.51 0.83
CA VAL A 77 11.99 -19.30 0.29
C VAL A 77 12.11 -20.65 1.01
N ALA A 78 11.92 -20.67 2.34
CA ALA A 78 11.95 -21.91 3.12
C ALA A 78 10.82 -22.87 2.74
N GLU A 79 9.60 -22.37 2.47
CA GLU A 79 8.48 -23.19 1.99
C GLU A 79 8.81 -23.88 0.65
N TYR A 80 9.45 -23.19 -0.29
CA TYR A 80 9.89 -23.82 -1.53
C TYR A 80 10.90 -24.95 -1.29
N LYS A 81 11.80 -24.80 -0.32
CA LYS A 81 12.80 -25.84 0.01
C LYS A 81 12.18 -27.11 0.59
N LYS A 82 10.99 -27.06 1.18
CA LYS A 82 10.26 -28.22 1.70
C LYS A 82 9.65 -29.09 0.57
N VAL A 83 9.42 -28.51 -0.61
CA VAL A 83 8.85 -29.26 -1.74
C VAL A 83 9.86 -30.29 -2.27
N PRO A 84 9.48 -31.54 -2.55
CA PRO A 84 10.34 -32.54 -3.16
C PRO A 84 10.95 -32.05 -4.49
N ARG A 85 12.23 -32.40 -4.74
CA ARG A 85 12.98 -31.88 -5.91
C ARG A 85 12.28 -32.17 -7.24
N GLU A 86 11.66 -33.32 -7.35
CA GLU A 86 10.94 -33.77 -8.55
C GLU A 86 9.67 -32.96 -8.85
N LYS A 87 9.12 -32.29 -7.84
CA LYS A 87 7.93 -31.43 -7.97
C LYS A 87 8.25 -29.94 -8.12
N ARG A 88 9.51 -29.56 -7.85
CA ARG A 88 9.92 -28.15 -7.91
C ARG A 88 9.95 -27.64 -9.36
N GLY A 89 9.52 -26.40 -9.56
CA GLY A 89 9.81 -25.67 -10.78
C GLY A 89 11.30 -25.39 -10.96
N LYS A 90 11.70 -24.94 -12.15
CA LYS A 90 13.10 -24.59 -12.44
C LYS A 90 13.48 -23.26 -11.76
N GLY A 91 14.22 -23.35 -10.69
CA GLY A 91 14.77 -22.19 -9.95
C GLY A 91 13.69 -21.35 -9.27
N LEU A 92 13.89 -21.01 -7.99
CA LEU A 92 13.02 -20.10 -7.28
C LEU A 92 13.42 -18.65 -7.57
N ASN A 93 12.44 -17.80 -7.84
CA ASN A 93 12.59 -16.34 -7.83
C ASN A 93 11.47 -15.72 -7.00
N VAL A 94 11.83 -15.07 -5.90
CA VAL A 94 10.92 -14.29 -5.08
C VAL A 94 11.25 -12.82 -5.28
N THR A 95 10.29 -12.04 -5.74
CA THR A 95 10.45 -10.59 -5.89
C THR A 95 9.68 -9.88 -4.78
N VAL A 96 10.37 -9.19 -3.89
CA VAL A 96 9.77 -8.23 -2.97
C VAL A 96 9.63 -6.91 -3.72
N SER A 97 8.44 -6.32 -3.70
CA SER A 97 8.18 -5.02 -4.31
C SER A 97 7.49 -4.11 -3.30
N THR A 98 8.09 -2.96 -3.01
CA THR A 98 7.50 -1.98 -2.09
C THR A 98 7.04 -0.73 -2.83
N SER A 99 5.84 -0.25 -2.47
CA SER A 99 5.38 1.09 -2.75
C SER A 99 5.48 1.94 -1.49
N CYS A 100 5.53 3.27 -1.65
CA CYS A 100 5.42 4.17 -0.51
C CYS A 100 3.93 4.38 -0.19
N PHE A 101 3.60 4.39 1.11
CA PHE A 101 2.24 4.68 1.54
C PHE A 101 1.87 6.12 1.19
N VAL A 102 0.71 6.28 0.58
CA VAL A 102 0.11 7.59 0.28
C VAL A 102 -1.26 7.63 0.94
N PRO A 103 -1.47 8.52 1.92
CA PRO A 103 -2.79 8.70 2.51
C PRO A 103 -3.81 9.14 1.45
N LYS A 104 -4.88 8.38 1.27
CA LYS A 104 -5.89 8.66 0.23
C LYS A 104 -7.15 9.25 0.85
N PRO A 105 -7.84 10.17 0.15
CA PRO A 105 -9.19 10.61 0.49
C PRO A 105 -10.13 9.42 0.74
N PHE A 106 -11.11 9.62 1.59
CA PHE A 106 -12.16 8.65 1.93
C PHE A 106 -11.67 7.32 2.49
N THR A 107 -10.46 7.29 3.06
CA THR A 107 -9.92 6.15 3.79
C THR A 107 -9.73 6.50 5.27
N PRO A 108 -9.64 5.50 6.16
CA PRO A 108 -9.35 5.75 7.59
C PRO A 108 -8.09 6.59 7.82
N PHE A 109 -7.09 6.49 6.94
CA PHE A 109 -5.82 7.20 7.05
C PHE A 109 -5.75 8.52 6.28
N GLN A 110 -6.87 9.07 5.82
CA GLN A 110 -6.90 10.36 5.09
C GLN A 110 -6.34 11.56 5.89
N TRP A 111 -6.28 11.45 7.22
CA TRP A 111 -5.71 12.47 8.11
C TRP A 111 -4.22 12.30 8.37
N GLU A 112 -3.67 11.13 8.04
CA GLU A 112 -2.26 10.82 8.30
C GLU A 112 -1.32 11.61 7.37
N ALA A 113 -0.09 11.77 7.82
CA ALA A 113 1.01 12.27 6.99
C ALA A 113 1.60 11.11 6.17
N GLN A 114 2.14 11.42 5.00
CA GLN A 114 3.13 10.55 4.37
C GLN A 114 4.48 10.75 5.06
N ASP A 115 5.27 9.69 5.21
CA ASP A 115 6.67 9.80 5.60
C ASP A 115 7.43 10.75 4.67
N THR A 116 8.44 11.44 5.18
CA THR A 116 9.32 12.26 4.33
C THR A 116 10.09 11.39 3.33
N MET A 117 10.56 11.99 2.24
CA MET A 117 11.39 11.26 1.26
C MET A 117 12.61 10.62 1.93
N ASP A 118 13.28 11.35 2.82
CA ASP A 118 14.46 10.83 3.56
C ASP A 118 14.12 9.61 4.42
N MET A 119 12.96 9.65 5.11
CA MET A 119 12.48 8.51 5.90
C MET A 119 12.17 7.30 5.03
N LEU A 120 11.49 7.51 3.89
CA LEU A 120 11.18 6.44 2.94
C LEU A 120 12.45 5.82 2.35
N GLU A 121 13.42 6.65 1.94
CA GLU A 121 14.70 6.20 1.40
C GLU A 121 15.53 5.45 2.44
N MET A 122 15.54 5.92 3.68
CA MET A 122 16.18 5.22 4.80
C MET A 122 15.57 3.83 4.99
N LYS A 123 14.24 3.70 5.00
CA LYS A 123 13.53 2.43 5.12
C LYS A 123 13.80 1.51 3.92
N GLN A 124 13.78 2.04 2.70
CA GLN A 124 14.12 1.29 1.47
C GLN A 124 15.56 0.76 1.51
N LYS A 125 16.51 1.59 1.91
CA LYS A 125 17.91 1.19 2.07
C LYS A 125 18.07 0.11 3.14
N HIS A 126 17.44 0.29 4.29
CA HIS A 126 17.46 -0.68 5.37
C HIS A 126 16.92 -2.05 4.92
N LEU A 127 15.77 -2.08 4.26
CA LEU A 127 15.18 -3.31 3.73
C LEU A 127 16.08 -3.95 2.65
N LYS A 128 16.69 -3.15 1.79
CA LYS A 128 17.63 -3.63 0.76
C LYS A 128 18.83 -4.35 1.40
N GLU A 129 19.37 -3.80 2.48
CA GLU A 129 20.48 -4.42 3.22
C GLU A 129 20.07 -5.75 3.85
N LYS A 130 18.89 -5.84 4.44
CA LYS A 130 18.35 -7.09 5.02
C LYS A 130 18.08 -8.16 3.97
N ILE A 131 17.55 -7.80 2.82
CA ILE A 131 17.26 -8.75 1.72
C ILE A 131 18.54 -9.26 1.05
N ARG A 132 19.61 -8.46 1.01
CA ARG A 132 20.87 -8.81 0.31
C ARG A 132 21.46 -10.16 0.69
N GLY A 133 21.23 -10.61 1.94
CA GLY A 133 21.69 -11.90 2.44
C GLY A 133 20.80 -13.11 2.04
N ILE A 134 19.63 -12.86 1.46
CA ILE A 134 18.64 -13.91 1.17
C ILE A 134 18.73 -14.31 -0.30
N ARG A 135 19.34 -15.48 -0.57
CA ARG A 135 19.42 -16.02 -1.94
C ARG A 135 18.00 -16.22 -2.49
N GLN A 136 17.84 -16.02 -3.80
CA GLN A 136 16.61 -16.12 -4.57
C GLN A 136 15.57 -15.00 -4.29
N VAL A 137 15.91 -13.99 -3.50
CA VAL A 137 15.07 -12.80 -3.29
C VAL A 137 15.66 -11.61 -4.02
N SER A 138 14.86 -10.96 -4.84
CA SER A 138 15.15 -9.66 -5.45
C SER A 138 14.25 -8.59 -4.84
N TYR A 139 14.73 -7.34 -4.80
CA TYR A 139 14.00 -6.21 -4.24
C TYR A 139 13.84 -5.09 -5.25
N ASN A 140 12.59 -4.67 -5.46
CA ASN A 140 12.21 -3.52 -6.26
C ASN A 140 11.43 -2.54 -5.38
N TRP A 141 11.63 -1.25 -5.58
CA TRP A 141 10.92 -0.21 -4.83
C TRP A 141 10.46 0.93 -5.73
N HIS A 142 9.45 1.62 -5.28
CA HIS A 142 8.91 2.80 -5.96
C HIS A 142 9.73 4.04 -5.57
N ASP A 143 9.94 4.96 -6.51
CA ASP A 143 10.67 6.21 -6.29
C ASP A 143 9.94 7.07 -5.23
N SER A 144 10.67 7.49 -4.19
CA SER A 144 10.15 8.31 -3.08
C SER A 144 9.66 9.68 -3.55
N ARG A 145 10.33 10.27 -4.54
CA ARG A 145 9.99 11.58 -5.13
C ARG A 145 8.68 11.52 -5.91
N LEU A 146 8.48 10.45 -6.69
CA LEU A 146 7.22 10.24 -7.41
C LEU A 146 6.06 10.01 -6.43
N SER A 147 6.30 9.24 -5.37
CA SER A 147 5.32 9.01 -4.31
C SER A 147 5.00 10.28 -3.52
N PHE A 148 6.00 11.14 -3.30
CA PHE A 148 5.80 12.45 -2.67
C PHE A 148 4.87 13.33 -3.52
N LEU A 149 5.15 13.45 -4.82
CA LEU A 149 4.29 14.21 -5.74
C LEU A 149 2.87 13.63 -5.79
N GLU A 150 2.73 12.30 -5.81
CA GLU A 150 1.43 11.63 -5.71
C GLU A 150 0.67 12.03 -4.44
N ALA A 151 1.35 12.05 -3.29
CA ALA A 151 0.73 12.45 -2.03
C ALA A 151 0.30 13.93 -2.03
N VAL A 152 1.13 14.81 -2.58
CA VAL A 152 0.77 16.24 -2.74
C VAL A 152 -0.51 16.39 -3.55
N ILE A 153 -0.57 15.74 -4.72
CA ILE A 153 -1.74 15.85 -5.63
C ILE A 153 -2.96 15.18 -5.02
N ALA A 154 -2.82 13.97 -4.44
CA ALA A 154 -3.94 13.23 -3.86
C ALA A 154 -4.56 13.93 -2.64
N ARG A 155 -3.77 14.73 -1.92
CA ARG A 155 -4.21 15.43 -0.70
C ARG A 155 -4.37 16.93 -0.90
N GLY A 156 -4.15 17.40 -2.12
CA GLY A 156 -4.15 18.81 -2.49
C GLY A 156 -5.54 19.43 -2.57
N ASP A 157 -5.54 20.71 -2.84
CA ASP A 157 -6.74 21.50 -3.10
C ASP A 157 -6.61 22.25 -4.43
N ARG A 158 -7.61 23.08 -4.76
CA ARG A 158 -7.67 23.80 -6.05
C ARG A 158 -6.44 24.68 -6.34
N ARG A 159 -5.67 25.10 -5.32
CA ARG A 159 -4.46 25.92 -5.48
C ARG A 159 -3.39 25.18 -6.29
N LEU A 160 -3.39 23.84 -6.24
CA LEU A 160 -2.46 23.04 -7.04
C LEU A 160 -2.68 23.16 -8.55
N GLY A 161 -3.85 23.65 -8.99
CA GLY A 161 -4.13 23.83 -10.42
C GLY A 161 -3.10 24.74 -11.11
N GLN A 162 -2.68 25.83 -10.47
CA GLN A 162 -1.63 26.70 -11.00
C GLN A 162 -0.26 26.03 -11.04
N VAL A 163 0.07 25.22 -10.06
CA VAL A 163 1.34 24.45 -10.05
C VAL A 163 1.37 23.46 -11.20
N ILE A 164 0.26 22.74 -11.44
CA ILE A 164 0.16 21.78 -12.55
C ILE A 164 0.37 22.47 -13.90
N VAL A 165 -0.26 23.64 -14.12
CA VAL A 165 -0.07 24.43 -15.33
C VAL A 165 1.40 24.85 -15.47
N ARG A 166 1.98 25.35 -14.39
CA ARG A 166 3.38 25.79 -14.40
C ARG A 166 4.36 24.65 -14.65
N ALA A 167 4.14 23.49 -14.03
CA ALA A 167 4.95 22.29 -14.28
C ALA A 167 4.81 21.82 -15.73
N TRP A 168 3.60 21.88 -16.31
CA TRP A 168 3.40 21.55 -17.71
C TRP A 168 4.15 22.50 -18.64
N GLU A 169 4.14 23.82 -18.39
CA GLU A 169 4.93 24.82 -19.13
C GLU A 169 6.44 24.54 -19.07
N LYS A 170 6.94 24.02 -17.92
CA LYS A 170 8.32 23.56 -17.74
C LYS A 170 8.61 22.20 -18.42
N GLY A 171 7.59 21.63 -19.08
CA GLY A 171 7.72 20.39 -19.85
C GLY A 171 7.59 19.12 -19.02
N CYS A 172 6.97 19.16 -17.84
CA CYS A 172 6.58 17.97 -17.08
C CYS A 172 5.42 17.28 -17.80
N LYS A 173 5.69 16.10 -18.34
CA LYS A 173 4.73 15.27 -19.07
C LYS A 173 5.10 13.82 -18.89
N PHE A 174 4.11 12.93 -18.81
CA PHE A 174 4.32 11.49 -18.69
C PHE A 174 5.11 11.08 -17.43
N ASP A 175 4.86 11.74 -16.31
CA ASP A 175 5.61 11.56 -15.05
C ASP A 175 5.54 10.13 -14.48
N GLY A 176 4.61 9.28 -14.94
CA GLY A 176 4.57 7.85 -14.62
C GLY A 176 5.72 7.03 -15.25
N TRP A 177 6.49 7.62 -16.16
CA TRP A 177 7.66 7.02 -16.78
C TRP A 177 8.91 7.61 -16.16
N GLY A 178 9.72 6.81 -15.48
CA GLY A 178 10.87 7.29 -14.69
C GLY A 178 11.91 8.10 -15.47
N ASP A 179 12.05 7.86 -16.78
CA ASP A 179 12.91 8.61 -17.69
C ASP A 179 12.31 9.96 -18.13
N GLN A 180 11.00 10.16 -17.92
CA GLN A 180 10.30 11.41 -18.23
C GLN A 180 10.02 12.26 -16.99
N PHE A 181 10.14 11.69 -15.80
CA PHE A 181 9.84 12.37 -14.55
C PHE A 181 10.85 13.46 -14.22
N LYS A 182 10.41 14.71 -14.17
CA LYS A 182 11.22 15.91 -13.92
C LYS A 182 10.96 16.47 -12.53
N PHE A 183 11.46 15.82 -11.48
CA PHE A 183 11.18 16.22 -10.11
C PHE A 183 11.57 17.67 -9.81
N ASP A 184 12.76 18.10 -10.24
CA ASP A 184 13.26 19.47 -9.98
C ASP A 184 12.37 20.53 -10.63
N ALA A 185 11.86 20.28 -11.84
CA ALA A 185 10.94 21.19 -12.52
C ALA A 185 9.58 21.29 -11.79
N TRP A 186 9.13 20.19 -11.15
CA TRP A 186 7.97 20.24 -10.26
C TRP A 186 8.25 21.10 -9.02
N MET A 187 9.41 20.94 -8.38
CA MET A 187 9.77 21.74 -7.19
C MET A 187 9.88 23.22 -7.53
N GLU A 188 10.51 23.57 -8.67
CA GLU A 188 10.51 24.94 -9.17
C GLU A 188 9.08 25.49 -9.41
N ALA A 189 8.19 24.71 -9.97
CA ALA A 189 6.79 25.12 -10.18
C ALA A 189 6.06 25.39 -8.85
N PHE A 190 6.32 24.60 -7.81
CA PHE A 190 5.81 24.85 -6.48
C PHE A 190 6.34 26.15 -5.89
N ASP A 191 7.66 26.39 -5.99
CA ASP A 191 8.32 27.59 -5.48
C ASP A 191 7.80 28.85 -6.19
N GLU A 192 7.73 28.85 -7.51
CA GLU A 192 7.20 29.97 -8.29
C GLU A 192 5.72 30.29 -8.00
N CYS A 193 4.94 29.30 -7.59
CA CYS A 193 3.56 29.48 -7.17
C CYS A 193 3.42 29.83 -5.67
N GLY A 194 4.51 29.89 -4.91
CA GLY A 194 4.48 30.16 -3.47
C GLY A 194 3.76 29.07 -2.67
N ILE A 195 3.83 27.82 -3.10
CA ILE A 195 3.14 26.70 -2.45
C ILE A 195 4.17 25.71 -1.90
N ASP A 196 4.09 25.44 -0.60
CA ASP A 196 4.87 24.39 0.04
C ASP A 196 4.21 23.01 -0.20
N PRO A 197 4.84 22.11 -0.99
CA PRO A 197 4.29 20.78 -1.22
C PRO A 197 4.27 19.91 0.05
N ALA A 198 5.21 20.10 0.99
CA ALA A 198 5.26 19.35 2.24
C ALA A 198 4.03 19.61 3.13
N PHE A 199 3.42 20.80 3.03
CA PHE A 199 2.15 21.12 3.69
C PHE A 199 1.04 20.12 3.32
N TYR A 200 1.04 19.62 2.10
CA TYR A 200 0.04 18.65 1.65
C TYR A 200 0.47 17.20 1.98
N ALA A 201 1.69 16.81 1.68
CA ALA A 201 2.15 15.43 1.79
C ALA A 201 2.47 15.02 3.24
N ASN A 202 3.31 15.81 3.93
CA ASN A 202 3.95 15.39 5.17
C ASN A 202 3.28 15.91 6.45
N ARG A 203 2.15 16.62 6.34
CA ARG A 203 1.42 17.12 7.50
C ARG A 203 0.29 16.16 7.90
N LYS A 204 0.28 15.76 9.18
CA LYS A 204 -0.89 15.13 9.79
C LYS A 204 -1.99 16.18 9.96
N ARG A 205 -3.23 15.83 9.61
CA ARG A 205 -4.41 16.70 9.71
C ARG A 205 -5.22 16.38 10.95
N SER A 206 -5.84 17.38 11.54
CA SER A 206 -6.79 17.18 12.63
C SER A 206 -8.07 16.52 12.11
N PHE A 207 -8.72 15.71 12.94
CA PHE A 207 -10.03 15.14 12.63
C PHE A 207 -11.13 16.19 12.42
N ASP A 208 -10.94 17.38 12.98
CA ASP A 208 -11.91 18.50 12.89
C ASP A 208 -11.59 19.45 11.72
N GLU A 209 -10.46 19.23 11.03
CA GLU A 209 -10.10 20.00 9.85
C GLU A 209 -11.06 19.71 8.69
N VAL A 210 -11.45 20.77 7.99
CA VAL A 210 -12.20 20.64 6.72
C VAL A 210 -11.24 20.18 5.65
N LEU A 211 -11.49 19.00 5.09
CA LEU A 211 -10.63 18.42 4.06
C LEU A 211 -11.06 18.88 2.67
N PRO A 212 -10.14 19.00 1.69
CA PRO A 212 -10.45 19.46 0.34
C PRO A 212 -11.56 18.67 -0.37
N TRP A 213 -11.79 17.44 0.04
CA TRP A 213 -12.78 16.52 -0.53
C TRP A 213 -14.06 16.35 0.32
N ASP A 214 -14.20 17.05 1.45
CA ASP A 214 -15.37 16.91 2.34
C ASP A 214 -16.70 17.31 1.68
N HIS A 215 -16.65 18.01 0.55
CA HIS A 215 -17.83 18.37 -0.24
C HIS A 215 -18.34 17.24 -1.16
N ILE A 216 -17.63 16.11 -1.22
CA ILE A 216 -18.00 14.94 -2.04
C ILE A 216 -18.57 13.87 -1.13
N ASP A 217 -19.81 13.49 -1.34
CA ASP A 217 -20.44 12.39 -0.63
C ASP A 217 -20.17 11.06 -1.38
N VAL A 218 -19.42 10.18 -0.75
CA VAL A 218 -19.11 8.84 -1.25
C VAL A 218 -19.94 7.75 -0.54
N GLY A 219 -20.92 8.15 0.28
CA GLY A 219 -21.76 7.26 1.07
C GLY A 219 -21.05 6.64 2.29
N VAL A 220 -19.76 6.87 2.49
CA VAL A 220 -19.03 6.42 3.68
C VAL A 220 -18.88 7.61 4.65
N SER A 221 -19.41 7.45 5.86
CA SER A 221 -19.44 8.55 6.82
C SER A 221 -18.05 8.89 7.36
N LYS A 222 -17.76 10.20 7.53
CA LYS A 222 -16.52 10.69 8.16
C LYS A 222 -16.37 10.14 9.60
N LYS A 223 -17.50 9.96 10.32
CA LYS A 223 -17.53 9.35 11.66
C LYS A 223 -17.02 7.90 11.65
N PHE A 224 -17.41 7.13 10.64
CA PHE A 224 -16.91 5.77 10.47
C PHE A 224 -15.41 5.76 10.21
N LEU A 225 -14.93 6.56 9.25
CA LEU A 225 -13.50 6.63 8.93
C LEU A 225 -12.64 7.04 10.12
N LYS A 226 -13.11 8.03 10.95
CA LYS A 226 -12.44 8.43 12.18
C LYS A 226 -12.35 7.26 13.17
N ARG A 227 -13.45 6.57 13.42
CA ARG A 227 -13.48 5.39 14.30
C ARG A 227 -12.52 4.29 13.83
N GLU A 228 -12.48 4.01 12.54
CA GLU A 228 -11.56 3.01 11.97
C GLU A 228 -10.09 3.45 12.08
N CYS A 229 -9.80 4.74 11.92
CA CYS A 229 -8.46 5.27 12.17
C CYS A 229 -8.05 5.08 13.65
N GLU A 230 -8.93 5.41 14.60
CA GLU A 230 -8.69 5.22 16.03
C GLU A 230 -8.50 3.74 16.40
N LYS A 231 -9.26 2.83 15.80
CA LYS A 231 -9.09 1.38 15.95
C LYS A 231 -7.73 0.90 15.43
N ALA A 232 -7.32 1.38 14.25
CA ALA A 232 -6.02 1.05 13.66
C ALA A 232 -4.87 1.35 14.62
N TYR A 233 -4.88 2.50 15.29
CA TYR A 233 -3.87 2.85 16.29
C TYR A 233 -3.88 1.94 17.52
N ARG A 234 -4.99 1.27 17.82
CA ARG A 234 -5.09 0.28 18.91
C ARG A 234 -4.85 -1.15 18.43
N GLY A 235 -4.61 -1.36 17.11
CA GLY A 235 -4.48 -2.70 16.53
C GLY A 235 -5.80 -3.50 16.54
N GLU A 236 -6.94 -2.83 16.63
CA GLU A 236 -8.26 -3.46 16.67
C GLU A 236 -8.79 -3.73 15.26
N LEU A 237 -9.12 -4.98 14.99
CA LEU A 237 -9.67 -5.39 13.70
C LEU A 237 -11.15 -5.01 13.58
N THR A 238 -11.54 -4.67 12.36
CA THR A 238 -12.94 -4.54 11.97
C THR A 238 -13.35 -5.76 11.15
N VAL A 239 -14.44 -6.38 11.54
CA VAL A 239 -14.97 -7.59 10.88
C VAL A 239 -15.40 -7.29 9.44
N ASP A 240 -15.33 -8.32 8.59
CA ASP A 240 -15.84 -8.24 7.22
C ASP A 240 -17.35 -7.95 7.23
N CYS A 241 -17.79 -7.00 6.42
CA CYS A 241 -19.19 -6.59 6.33
C CYS A 241 -20.14 -7.71 5.86
N ARG A 242 -19.61 -8.82 5.31
CA ARG A 242 -20.37 -10.04 5.03
C ARG A 242 -20.78 -10.79 6.30
N LEU A 243 -20.04 -10.63 7.37
CA LEU A 243 -20.33 -11.26 8.66
C LEU A 243 -21.21 -10.39 9.54
N ASN A 244 -20.93 -9.09 9.57
CA ASN A 244 -21.71 -8.15 10.38
C ASN A 244 -21.61 -6.72 9.79
N CYS A 245 -22.71 -5.97 9.89
CA CYS A 245 -22.72 -4.57 9.46
C CYS A 245 -21.89 -3.71 10.40
N THR A 246 -20.90 -2.98 9.83
CA THR A 246 -19.98 -2.10 10.57
C THR A 246 -20.48 -0.66 10.69
N GLY A 247 -21.63 -0.32 10.09
CA GLY A 247 -22.22 1.01 10.15
C GLY A 247 -21.41 2.07 9.40
N CYS A 248 -20.84 1.71 8.24
CA CYS A 248 -20.00 2.62 7.44
C CYS A 248 -20.80 3.77 6.77
N GLY A 249 -22.11 3.57 6.52
CA GLY A 249 -22.96 4.52 5.80
C GLY A 249 -23.28 4.11 4.36
N ALA A 250 -22.50 3.23 3.72
CA ALA A 250 -22.66 2.83 2.32
C ALA A 250 -24.02 2.16 1.99
N GLY A 251 -24.79 1.80 3.01
CA GLY A 251 -26.15 1.26 2.84
C GLY A 251 -27.14 2.20 2.15
N VAL A 252 -26.79 3.47 1.98
CA VAL A 252 -27.60 4.44 1.21
C VAL A 252 -27.70 4.11 -0.28
N PHE A 253 -26.76 3.32 -0.81
CA PHE A 253 -26.73 2.95 -2.23
C PHE A 253 -27.68 1.79 -2.58
N GLU A 254 -28.45 1.27 -1.64
CA GLU A 254 -29.49 0.24 -1.82
C GLU A 254 -29.04 -0.98 -2.64
N GLY A 255 -27.77 -1.42 -2.48
CA GLY A 255 -27.20 -2.54 -3.22
C GLY A 255 -26.31 -3.45 -2.39
N GLY A 256 -26.12 -4.67 -2.88
CA GLY A 256 -25.17 -5.65 -2.35
C GLY A 256 -25.46 -6.11 -0.92
N ILE A 257 -24.40 -6.40 -0.17
CA ILE A 257 -24.45 -6.96 1.19
C ILE A 257 -25.24 -6.09 2.17
N CYS A 258 -25.26 -4.78 1.99
CA CYS A 258 -26.01 -3.86 2.86
C CYS A 258 -27.53 -4.09 2.79
N VAL A 259 -28.06 -4.51 1.66
CA VAL A 259 -29.50 -4.86 1.50
C VAL A 259 -29.79 -6.18 2.21
N GLU A 260 -28.89 -7.17 2.11
CA GLU A 260 -29.07 -8.46 2.78
C GLU A 260 -29.13 -8.32 4.30
N HIS A 261 -28.35 -7.38 4.88
CA HIS A 261 -28.40 -7.10 6.32
C HIS A 261 -29.68 -6.40 6.76
N ARG A 262 -30.26 -5.51 5.93
CA ARG A 262 -31.54 -4.85 6.24
C ARG A 262 -32.70 -5.83 6.27
N ASN A 263 -32.65 -6.88 5.46
CA ASN A 263 -33.71 -7.88 5.35
C ASN A 263 -33.64 -8.98 6.46
N LYS A 264 -32.60 -8.97 7.30
CA LYS A 264 -32.40 -9.92 8.39
C LYS A 264 -32.75 -9.35 9.78
N GLY A 265 -33.14 -8.11 9.90
CA GLY A 265 -33.62 -7.41 11.09
C GLY A 265 -35.08 -7.06 10.99
#